data_c9b85dd09a9340fba9441f52fe8c5cc0
#
_entry.id   c9b85dd09a9340fba9441f52fe8c5cc0
#
_cell.length_a   1.000
_cell.length_b   1.000
_cell.length_c   1.000
_cell.angle_alpha   90.00
_cell.angle_beta   90.00
_cell.angle_gamma   90.00
#
_symmetry.space_group_name_H-M   'P 1'
#
loop_
_entity.id
_entity.type
_entity.pdbx_description
1 polymer ?
#
loop_
_entity_poly.entity_id
_entity_poly.type
_entity_poly.pdbx_seq_one_letter_code
_entity_poly.pdbx_strand_id
1 'polypeptide(L)'
;TAYCGAWLKANYPTAFYTVALQWADDKEIPALMAEMEECSRARIVPPDINLSQAEFFTDYTTDEIYWSLTRIKMVGGKTVEYIVRERERGGKFTSVENFIHRIFRYKLKKYAYWDDPDNADEAVKVPVNARHVRHLVLSGCFDKVEGVKAVTERLGLLQRAARELGFALDEKEFPAELTAKHYFWSMQQITTSGIGSIDYRRIYDNSEAKAAIKGKASYLSLRDVLDPDNEGRRAAVCATVTETAEIGYTDKTTGERKKFCKLTLQQNNDLLEAVLWSDFYEVHRAEVAALKGRVVILTAGIKYSDFSGCNTLNSYKTSLLFTV
;
A
#
# COMPACT_ATOMS: atom_id res chain seq x y z
N THR A 1 13.41 -22.45 -23.57
CA THR A 1 12.61 -21.33 -22.98
C THR A 1 13.25 -20.75 -21.75
N ALA A 2 13.70 -21.57 -20.76
CA ALA A 2 14.31 -21.06 -19.51
C ALA A 2 15.57 -20.23 -19.75
N TYR A 3 16.45 -20.67 -20.65
CA TYR A 3 17.66 -19.93 -21.04
C TYR A 3 17.33 -18.54 -21.64
N CYS A 4 16.33 -18.47 -22.54
CA CYS A 4 15.93 -17.20 -23.15
C CYS A 4 15.37 -16.23 -22.09
N GLY A 5 14.57 -16.74 -21.14
CA GLY A 5 14.06 -15.95 -20.03
C GLY A 5 15.17 -15.39 -19.14
N ALA A 6 16.13 -16.23 -18.75
CA ALA A 6 17.27 -15.82 -17.93
C ALA A 6 18.16 -14.79 -18.68
N TRP A 7 18.36 -14.99 -19.98
CA TRP A 7 19.14 -14.06 -20.81
C TRP A 7 18.45 -12.71 -20.95
N LEU A 8 17.13 -12.68 -21.21
CA LEU A 8 16.34 -11.44 -21.26
C LEU A 8 16.37 -10.71 -19.95
N LYS A 9 16.20 -11.43 -18.83
CA LYS A 9 16.26 -10.85 -17.49
C LYS A 9 17.60 -10.19 -17.20
N ALA A 10 18.70 -10.82 -17.62
CA ALA A 10 20.05 -10.29 -17.40
C ALA A 10 20.39 -9.09 -18.30
N ASN A 11 19.92 -9.07 -19.55
CA ASN A 11 20.32 -8.07 -20.54
C ASN A 11 19.29 -6.95 -20.75
N TYR A 12 18.00 -7.25 -20.51
CA TYR A 12 16.87 -6.33 -20.68
C TYR A 12 15.89 -6.43 -19.53
N PRO A 13 16.35 -6.17 -18.29
CA PRO A 13 15.55 -6.40 -17.07
C PRO A 13 14.22 -5.62 -17.09
N THR A 14 14.23 -4.36 -17.51
CA THR A 14 13.03 -3.53 -17.56
C THR A 14 11.96 -4.15 -18.47
N ALA A 15 12.33 -4.58 -19.67
CA ALA A 15 11.41 -5.26 -20.59
C ALA A 15 10.93 -6.61 -20.02
N PHE A 16 11.86 -7.39 -19.44
CA PHE A 16 11.52 -8.68 -18.83
C PHE A 16 10.48 -8.51 -17.71
N TYR A 17 10.74 -7.60 -16.76
CA TYR A 17 9.82 -7.40 -15.62
C TYR A 17 8.50 -6.78 -16.03
N THR A 18 8.47 -5.91 -17.06
CA THR A 18 7.21 -5.39 -17.60
C THR A 18 6.29 -6.50 -18.08
N VAL A 19 6.85 -7.46 -18.86
CA VAL A 19 6.10 -8.61 -19.36
C VAL A 19 5.74 -9.57 -18.20
N ALA A 20 6.67 -9.83 -17.29
CA ALA A 20 6.43 -10.70 -16.14
C ALA A 20 5.27 -10.16 -15.27
N LEU A 21 5.28 -8.86 -14.96
CA LEU A 21 4.21 -8.20 -14.19
C LEU A 21 2.86 -8.20 -14.92
N GLN A 22 2.88 -8.09 -16.25
CA GLN A 22 1.65 -8.12 -17.05
C GLN A 22 0.91 -9.47 -16.92
N TRP A 23 1.66 -10.58 -16.87
CA TRP A 23 1.11 -11.92 -16.83
C TRP A 23 1.04 -12.54 -15.43
N ALA A 24 1.60 -11.87 -14.42
CA ALA A 24 1.60 -12.33 -13.04
C ALA A 24 0.22 -12.28 -12.42
N ASP A 25 -0.09 -13.27 -11.60
CA ASP A 25 -1.22 -13.18 -10.68
C ASP A 25 -0.94 -12.14 -9.58
N ASP A 26 -1.99 -11.56 -9.00
CA ASP A 26 -1.86 -10.52 -7.95
C ASP A 26 -1.02 -10.99 -6.75
N LYS A 27 -0.98 -12.29 -6.48
CA LYS A 27 -0.17 -12.90 -5.41
C LYS A 27 1.33 -12.95 -5.73
N GLU A 28 1.69 -12.97 -7.00
CA GLU A 28 3.07 -13.08 -7.48
C GLU A 28 3.73 -11.71 -7.63
N ILE A 29 2.93 -10.66 -7.81
CA ILE A 29 3.43 -9.28 -8.03
C ILE A 29 4.39 -8.83 -6.92
N PRO A 30 4.11 -9.00 -5.62
CA PRO A 30 5.02 -8.57 -4.57
C PRO A 30 6.41 -9.25 -4.66
N ALA A 31 6.44 -10.54 -4.97
CA ALA A 31 7.69 -11.28 -5.11
C ALA A 31 8.50 -10.81 -6.34
N LEU A 32 7.82 -10.56 -7.48
CA LEU A 32 8.45 -10.01 -8.68
C LEU A 32 9.00 -8.60 -8.45
N MET A 33 8.29 -7.77 -7.69
CA MET A 33 8.75 -6.42 -7.34
C MET A 33 10.01 -6.48 -6.48
N ALA A 34 10.03 -7.32 -5.45
CA ALA A 34 11.19 -7.49 -4.58
C ALA A 34 12.40 -8.00 -5.37
N GLU A 35 12.20 -9.00 -6.22
CA GLU A 35 13.24 -9.54 -7.09
C GLU A 35 13.79 -8.47 -8.06
N MET A 36 12.90 -7.67 -8.65
CA MET A 36 13.27 -6.59 -9.55
C MET A 36 14.13 -5.53 -8.85
N GLU A 37 13.77 -5.12 -7.64
CA GLU A 37 14.52 -4.16 -6.83
C GLU A 37 15.91 -4.66 -6.47
N GLU A 38 16.08 -5.96 -6.23
CA GLU A 38 17.37 -6.58 -5.90
C GLU A 38 18.26 -6.78 -7.14
N CYS A 39 17.66 -7.16 -8.27
CA CYS A 39 18.39 -7.66 -9.44
C CYS A 39 18.55 -6.66 -10.57
N SER A 40 17.89 -5.48 -10.51
CA SER A 40 17.88 -4.56 -11.64
C SER A 40 17.83 -3.08 -11.22
N ARG A 41 17.93 -2.20 -12.23
CA ARG A 41 17.67 -0.76 -12.06
C ARG A 41 16.21 -0.39 -12.37
N ALA A 42 15.45 -1.34 -12.90
CA ALA A 42 14.04 -1.13 -13.21
C ALA A 42 13.28 -0.82 -11.92
N ARG A 43 12.36 0.11 -12.00
CA ARG A 43 11.53 0.50 -10.85
C ARG A 43 10.07 0.67 -11.26
N ILE A 44 9.18 0.19 -10.43
CA ILE A 44 7.76 0.46 -10.61
C ILE A 44 7.46 1.85 -10.08
N VAL A 45 6.73 2.61 -10.88
CA VAL A 45 6.20 3.92 -10.50
C VAL A 45 4.68 3.86 -10.42
N PRO A 46 4.05 4.69 -9.56
CA PRO A 46 2.60 4.80 -9.51
C PRO A 46 1.99 5.07 -10.87
N PRO A 47 0.72 4.69 -11.09
CA PRO A 47 0.05 4.99 -12.34
C PRO A 47 -0.04 6.50 -12.55
N ASP A 48 0.10 6.91 -13.80
CA ASP A 48 -0.02 8.30 -14.22
C ASP A 48 -1.19 8.41 -15.21
N ILE A 49 -2.13 9.30 -14.94
CA ILE A 49 -3.34 9.47 -15.77
C ILE A 49 -3.00 9.86 -17.22
N ASN A 50 -1.84 10.47 -17.43
CA ASN A 50 -1.37 10.95 -18.73
C ASN A 50 -0.41 9.98 -19.45
N LEU A 51 0.14 8.98 -18.77
CA LEU A 51 1.13 8.07 -19.33
C LEU A 51 0.69 6.61 -19.31
N SER A 52 0.13 6.15 -18.17
CA SER A 52 -0.26 4.75 -17.99
C SER A 52 -1.30 4.31 -19.03
N GLN A 53 -1.22 3.04 -19.39
CA GLN A 53 -2.07 2.38 -20.37
C GLN A 53 -2.93 1.30 -19.70
N ALA A 54 -3.68 0.56 -20.53
CA ALA A 54 -4.41 -0.62 -20.06
C ALA A 54 -3.48 -1.70 -19.50
N GLU A 55 -2.28 -1.78 -20.03
CA GLU A 55 -1.20 -2.70 -19.64
C GLU A 55 -0.08 -1.94 -18.92
N PHE A 56 0.87 -2.67 -18.33
CA PHE A 56 2.09 -2.05 -17.81
C PHE A 56 2.83 -1.37 -18.98
N PHE A 57 3.22 -0.15 -18.75
CA PHE A 57 3.91 0.66 -19.74
C PHE A 57 5.32 0.99 -19.26
N THR A 58 6.29 0.88 -20.14
CA THR A 58 7.71 1.10 -19.82
C THR A 58 8.24 2.33 -20.51
N ASP A 59 8.88 3.20 -19.75
CA ASP A 59 9.80 4.20 -20.28
C ASP A 59 11.23 3.64 -20.22
N TYR A 60 11.74 3.20 -21.37
CA TYR A 60 13.09 2.63 -21.46
C TYR A 60 14.21 3.65 -21.28
N THR A 61 13.90 4.93 -21.26
CA THR A 61 14.91 5.99 -21.06
C THR A 61 15.20 6.19 -19.57
N THR A 62 14.25 5.90 -18.71
CA THR A 62 14.32 6.09 -17.25
C THR A 62 14.31 4.77 -16.46
N ASP A 63 14.19 3.63 -17.15
CA ASP A 63 13.96 2.30 -16.54
C ASP A 63 12.71 2.28 -15.63
N GLU A 64 11.72 3.12 -15.92
CA GLU A 64 10.46 3.20 -15.19
C GLU A 64 9.39 2.31 -15.81
N ILE A 65 8.73 1.51 -14.97
CA ILE A 65 7.58 0.69 -15.33
C ILE A 65 6.35 1.31 -14.69
N TYR A 66 5.51 1.93 -15.51
CA TYR A 66 4.26 2.54 -15.05
C TYR A 66 3.21 1.49 -14.76
N TRP A 67 2.59 1.59 -13.59
CA TRP A 67 1.52 0.69 -13.20
C TRP A 67 0.35 0.75 -14.17
N SER A 68 -0.18 -0.45 -14.52
CA SER A 68 -1.33 -0.60 -15.40
C SER A 68 -2.59 0.02 -14.78
N LEU A 69 -3.36 0.76 -15.57
CA LEU A 69 -4.64 1.32 -15.12
C LEU A 69 -5.69 0.23 -14.88
N THR A 70 -5.63 -0.89 -15.59
CA THR A 70 -6.58 -2.00 -15.38
C THR A 70 -6.33 -2.78 -14.10
N ARG A 71 -5.13 -2.69 -13.53
CA ARG A 71 -4.77 -3.30 -12.25
C ARG A 71 -5.20 -2.44 -11.05
N ILE A 72 -5.75 -1.24 -11.30
CA ILE A 72 -6.33 -0.42 -10.24
C ILE A 72 -7.69 -1.01 -9.86
N LYS A 73 -7.91 -1.21 -8.56
CA LYS A 73 -9.16 -1.74 -8.03
C LYS A 73 -10.37 -1.02 -8.62
N MET A 74 -11.36 -1.76 -9.06
CA MET A 74 -12.59 -1.27 -9.67
C MET A 74 -12.45 -0.60 -11.05
N VAL A 75 -11.24 -0.42 -11.58
CA VAL A 75 -11.01 0.22 -12.87
C VAL A 75 -10.85 -0.87 -13.93
N GLY A 76 -11.89 -1.14 -14.68
CA GLY A 76 -11.91 -2.18 -15.72
C GLY A 76 -11.50 -1.67 -17.10
N GLY A 77 -11.26 -2.61 -18.03
CA GLY A 77 -10.75 -2.32 -19.37
C GLY A 77 -11.55 -1.27 -20.14
N LYS A 78 -12.90 -1.35 -20.12
CA LYS A 78 -13.78 -0.35 -20.79
C LYS A 78 -13.61 1.07 -20.22
N THR A 79 -13.40 1.18 -18.90
CA THR A 79 -13.12 2.46 -18.25
C THR A 79 -11.79 3.03 -18.71
N VAL A 80 -10.76 2.18 -18.75
CA VAL A 80 -9.42 2.58 -19.19
C VAL A 80 -9.40 2.97 -20.66
N GLU A 81 -10.01 2.17 -21.53
CA GLU A 81 -10.15 2.49 -22.96
C GLU A 81 -10.78 3.87 -23.17
N TYR A 82 -11.85 4.17 -22.44
CA TYR A 82 -12.51 5.48 -22.51
C TYR A 82 -11.58 6.62 -22.05
N ILE A 83 -10.83 6.43 -20.97
CA ILE A 83 -9.90 7.44 -20.44
C ILE A 83 -8.76 7.67 -21.44
N VAL A 84 -8.18 6.62 -21.98
CA VAL A 84 -7.06 6.69 -22.94
C VAL A 84 -7.51 7.40 -24.22
N ARG A 85 -8.66 7.02 -24.77
CA ARG A 85 -9.23 7.65 -25.97
C ARG A 85 -9.53 9.14 -25.75
N GLU A 86 -10.10 9.52 -24.60
CA GLU A 86 -10.34 10.94 -24.29
C GLU A 86 -9.01 11.71 -24.16
N ARG A 87 -7.99 11.08 -23.60
CA ARG A 87 -6.65 11.65 -23.52
C ARG A 87 -6.02 11.87 -24.91
N GLU A 88 -6.15 10.90 -25.80
CA GLU A 88 -5.64 10.98 -27.19
C GLU A 88 -6.37 12.08 -27.99
N ARG A 89 -7.68 12.20 -27.81
CA ARG A 89 -8.48 13.18 -28.51
C ARG A 89 -8.26 14.62 -28.00
N GLY A 90 -8.26 14.80 -26.67
CA GLY A 90 -8.26 16.12 -26.03
C GLY A 90 -6.93 16.52 -25.41
N GLY A 91 -5.86 15.76 -25.62
CA GLY A 91 -4.56 16.00 -25.02
C GLY A 91 -4.48 15.60 -23.53
N LYS A 92 -3.35 15.86 -22.91
CA LYS A 92 -3.10 15.55 -21.51
C LYS A 92 -4.12 16.22 -20.57
N PHE A 93 -4.47 15.53 -19.51
CA PHE A 93 -5.24 16.10 -18.41
C PHE A 93 -4.35 17.03 -17.58
N THR A 94 -4.88 18.18 -17.19
CA THR A 94 -4.11 19.22 -16.47
C THR A 94 -4.43 19.29 -14.98
N SER A 95 -5.54 18.69 -14.54
CA SER A 95 -5.93 18.59 -13.13
C SER A 95 -7.00 17.49 -12.96
N VAL A 96 -7.33 17.14 -11.73
CA VAL A 96 -8.42 16.21 -11.42
C VAL A 96 -9.77 16.79 -11.87
N GLU A 97 -9.99 18.09 -11.74
CA GLU A 97 -11.20 18.77 -12.22
C GLU A 97 -11.28 18.75 -13.76
N ASN A 98 -10.17 19.05 -14.45
CA ASN A 98 -10.10 18.98 -15.90
C ASN A 98 -10.46 17.56 -16.40
N PHE A 99 -9.92 16.53 -15.72
CA PHE A 99 -10.31 15.14 -15.99
C PHE A 99 -11.80 14.91 -15.80
N ILE A 100 -12.37 15.31 -14.66
CA ILE A 100 -13.79 15.14 -14.36
C ILE A 100 -14.66 15.86 -15.39
N HIS A 101 -14.38 17.11 -15.69
CA HIS A 101 -15.13 17.90 -16.65
C HIS A 101 -15.09 17.29 -18.06
N ARG A 102 -13.95 16.77 -18.49
CA ARG A 102 -13.80 16.12 -19.80
C ARG A 102 -14.51 14.79 -19.86
N ILE A 103 -14.27 13.91 -18.86
CA ILE A 103 -14.86 12.57 -18.79
C ILE A 103 -16.38 12.61 -18.62
N PHE A 104 -16.90 13.56 -17.80
CA PHE A 104 -18.32 13.63 -17.46
C PHE A 104 -19.07 14.70 -18.22
N ARG A 105 -18.44 15.46 -19.12
CA ARG A 105 -19.06 16.56 -19.86
C ARG A 105 -20.38 16.17 -20.53
N TYR A 106 -20.51 14.93 -20.97
CA TYR A 106 -21.71 14.41 -21.60
C TYR A 106 -22.82 14.03 -20.61
N LYS A 107 -22.48 13.68 -19.36
CA LYS A 107 -23.49 13.51 -18.30
C LYS A 107 -24.17 14.82 -17.92
N LEU A 108 -23.41 15.91 -17.95
CA LEU A 108 -23.92 17.26 -17.61
C LEU A 108 -24.80 17.83 -18.71
N LYS A 109 -24.69 17.36 -19.95
CA LYS A 109 -25.44 17.80 -21.11
C LYS A 109 -26.27 16.66 -21.67
N LYS A 110 -27.15 16.00 -20.99
CA LYS A 110 -28.19 15.05 -21.45
C LYS A 110 -27.89 14.13 -22.67
N TYR A 111 -26.73 14.29 -23.34
CA TYR A 111 -26.28 13.60 -24.54
C TYR A 111 -24.86 13.12 -24.38
N ALA A 112 -24.69 11.85 -24.07
CA ALA A 112 -23.39 11.19 -24.11
C ALA A 112 -23.16 10.72 -25.57
N TYR A 113 -22.64 11.58 -26.40
CA TYR A 113 -22.17 11.19 -27.72
C TYR A 113 -20.70 10.78 -27.63
N TRP A 114 -20.47 9.55 -27.84
CA TRP A 114 -19.25 9.04 -28.37
C TRP A 114 -19.29 9.30 -29.87
N ASP A 115 -18.39 10.11 -30.41
CA ASP A 115 -18.23 10.30 -31.84
C ASP A 115 -17.72 9.01 -32.50
N ASP A 116 -18.57 8.01 -32.57
CA ASP A 116 -18.46 6.95 -33.54
C ASP A 116 -19.26 7.43 -34.76
N PRO A 117 -18.63 7.80 -35.88
CA PRO A 117 -19.31 8.26 -37.05
C PRO A 117 -20.31 7.23 -37.61
N ASP A 118 -20.15 5.94 -37.23
CA ASP A 118 -21.00 4.84 -37.65
C ASP A 118 -22.19 4.58 -36.70
N ASN A 119 -22.23 5.19 -35.49
CA ASN A 119 -23.26 4.99 -34.46
C ASN A 119 -23.70 6.29 -33.80
N ALA A 120 -24.02 7.30 -34.60
CA ALA A 120 -24.41 8.63 -34.12
C ALA A 120 -25.71 8.67 -33.27
N ASP A 121 -26.50 7.60 -33.25
CA ASP A 121 -27.84 7.56 -32.64
C ASP A 121 -27.92 6.77 -31.30
N GLU A 122 -26.87 6.08 -30.87
CA GLU A 122 -26.87 5.40 -29.56
C GLU A 122 -26.21 6.24 -28.49
N ALA A 123 -27.01 6.64 -27.49
CA ALA A 123 -26.50 7.29 -26.26
C ALA A 123 -25.59 6.33 -25.49
N VAL A 124 -24.29 6.39 -25.73
CA VAL A 124 -23.31 5.53 -25.06
C VAL A 124 -23.17 5.95 -23.59
N LYS A 125 -23.48 5.03 -22.70
CA LYS A 125 -23.29 5.22 -21.25
C LYS A 125 -21.80 5.38 -20.95
N VAL A 126 -21.39 6.55 -20.43
CA VAL A 126 -20.00 6.78 -19.98
C VAL A 126 -19.60 5.69 -18.98
N PRO A 127 -18.57 4.87 -19.27
CA PRO A 127 -18.18 3.73 -18.42
C PRO A 127 -17.38 4.14 -17.18
N VAL A 128 -17.38 5.43 -16.86
CA VAL A 128 -16.68 6.01 -15.69
C VAL A 128 -17.72 6.53 -14.70
N ASN A 129 -17.49 6.29 -13.41
CA ASN A 129 -18.33 6.80 -12.33
C ASN A 129 -17.48 7.31 -11.17
N ALA A 130 -18.11 7.89 -10.14
CA ALA A 130 -17.44 8.44 -8.97
C ALA A 130 -16.53 7.42 -8.25
N ARG A 131 -16.92 6.12 -8.21
CA ARG A 131 -16.11 5.07 -7.61
C ARG A 131 -14.80 4.86 -8.37
N HIS A 132 -14.82 4.89 -9.70
CA HIS A 132 -13.61 4.81 -10.51
C HIS A 132 -12.69 6.00 -10.24
N VAL A 133 -13.23 7.22 -10.19
CA VAL A 133 -12.46 8.43 -9.87
C VAL A 133 -11.81 8.34 -8.50
N ARG A 134 -12.54 7.85 -7.49
CA ARG A 134 -12.00 7.61 -6.16
C ARG A 134 -10.75 6.71 -6.21
N HIS A 135 -10.83 5.57 -6.89
CA HIS A 135 -9.70 4.65 -6.98
C HIS A 135 -8.55 5.20 -7.81
N LEU A 136 -8.81 5.94 -8.87
CA LEU A 136 -7.78 6.63 -9.65
C LEU A 136 -7.04 7.68 -8.81
N VAL A 137 -7.75 8.48 -8.02
CA VAL A 137 -7.11 9.47 -7.13
C VAL A 137 -6.27 8.77 -6.05
N LEU A 138 -6.85 7.80 -5.34
CA LEU A 138 -6.16 7.10 -4.25
C LEU A 138 -4.94 6.31 -4.74
N SER A 139 -4.97 5.79 -5.96
CA SER A 139 -3.84 5.06 -6.56
C SER A 139 -2.69 5.97 -6.98
N GLY A 140 -2.87 7.28 -7.00
CA GLY A 140 -1.84 8.24 -7.36
C GLY A 140 -1.79 8.63 -8.82
N CYS A 141 -2.83 8.29 -9.62
CA CYS A 141 -2.87 8.64 -11.05
C CYS A 141 -2.70 10.14 -11.32
N PHE A 142 -3.05 10.98 -10.36
CA PHE A 142 -2.98 12.44 -10.49
C PHE A 142 -1.77 13.06 -9.79
N ASP A 143 -0.91 12.29 -9.14
CA ASP A 143 0.19 12.81 -8.33
C ASP A 143 1.11 13.74 -9.13
N LYS A 144 1.54 13.33 -10.32
CA LYS A 144 2.40 14.17 -11.19
C LYS A 144 1.69 15.43 -11.65
N VAL A 145 0.43 15.33 -12.05
CA VAL A 145 -0.35 16.45 -12.58
C VAL A 145 -0.62 17.50 -11.49
N GLU A 146 -0.91 17.05 -10.27
CA GLU A 146 -1.27 17.90 -9.14
C GLU A 146 -0.07 18.29 -8.26
N GLY A 147 1.12 17.76 -8.57
CA GLY A 147 2.33 18.02 -7.79
C GLY A 147 2.30 17.43 -6.38
N VAL A 148 1.59 16.32 -6.19
CA VAL A 148 1.44 15.63 -4.90
C VAL A 148 2.79 15.10 -4.44
N LYS A 149 3.21 15.50 -3.25
CA LYS A 149 4.47 15.07 -2.62
C LYS A 149 4.26 14.01 -1.54
N ALA A 150 3.06 13.99 -0.97
CA ALA A 150 2.71 13.09 0.11
C ALA A 150 1.38 12.39 -0.17
N VAL A 151 1.29 11.08 0.15
CA VAL A 151 0.06 10.30 -0.06
C VAL A 151 -1.16 10.91 0.64
N THR A 152 -0.96 11.56 1.78
CA THR A 152 -2.03 12.28 2.50
C THR A 152 -2.66 13.41 1.69
N GLU A 153 -1.91 14.02 0.76
CA GLU A 153 -2.42 15.08 -0.12
C GLU A 153 -3.46 14.54 -1.12
N ARG A 154 -3.41 13.23 -1.45
CA ARG A 154 -4.43 12.56 -2.28
C ARG A 154 -5.83 12.64 -1.66
N LEU A 155 -5.94 12.74 -0.33
CA LEU A 155 -7.23 12.95 0.34
C LEU A 155 -7.83 14.30 0.01
N GLY A 156 -7.00 15.35 -0.09
CA GLY A 156 -7.42 16.67 -0.56
C GLY A 156 -7.92 16.63 -2.01
N LEU A 157 -7.21 15.89 -2.88
CA LEU A 157 -7.68 15.67 -4.27
C LEU A 157 -9.01 14.93 -4.31
N LEU A 158 -9.19 13.93 -3.46
CA LEU A 158 -10.44 13.18 -3.40
C LEU A 158 -11.60 14.05 -2.91
N GLN A 159 -11.36 14.96 -1.94
CA GLN A 159 -12.35 15.93 -1.50
C GLN A 159 -12.76 16.90 -2.62
N ARG A 160 -11.79 17.35 -3.44
CA ARG A 160 -12.06 18.17 -4.62
C ARG A 160 -12.91 17.40 -5.65
N ALA A 161 -12.51 16.16 -5.96
CA ALA A 161 -13.25 15.29 -6.88
C ALA A 161 -14.67 15.00 -6.38
N ALA A 162 -14.84 14.77 -5.08
CA ALA A 162 -16.15 14.53 -4.47
C ALA A 162 -17.07 15.74 -4.59
N ARG A 163 -16.53 16.95 -4.42
CA ARG A 163 -17.27 18.20 -4.58
C ARG A 163 -17.73 18.40 -6.04
N GLU A 164 -16.84 18.15 -7.00
CA GLU A 164 -17.16 18.27 -8.42
C GLU A 164 -18.22 17.24 -8.89
N LEU A 165 -18.17 16.03 -8.37
CA LEU A 165 -19.09 14.95 -8.75
C LEU A 165 -20.34 14.85 -7.88
N GLY A 166 -20.41 15.61 -6.78
CA GLY A 166 -21.54 15.62 -5.86
C GLY A 166 -21.73 14.31 -5.08
N PHE A 167 -20.65 13.59 -4.77
CA PHE A 167 -20.76 12.41 -3.91
C PHE A 167 -20.27 12.71 -2.49
N ALA A 168 -20.90 12.06 -1.50
CA ALA A 168 -20.50 12.18 -0.12
C ALA A 168 -19.25 11.34 0.16
N LEU A 169 -18.33 11.91 0.94
CA LEU A 169 -17.25 11.18 1.58
C LEU A 169 -17.70 10.80 3.00
N ASP A 170 -17.33 9.62 3.46
CA ASP A 170 -17.61 9.24 4.84
C ASP A 170 -16.72 10.08 5.77
N GLU A 171 -17.32 10.86 6.67
CA GLU A 171 -16.59 11.71 7.63
C GLU A 171 -15.64 10.90 8.52
N LYS A 172 -15.94 9.63 8.76
CA LYS A 172 -15.05 8.71 9.49
C LYS A 172 -13.78 8.37 8.71
N GLU A 173 -13.86 8.40 7.38
CA GLU A 173 -12.73 8.17 6.48
C GLU A 173 -11.94 9.46 6.20
N PHE A 174 -12.56 10.64 6.32
CA PHE A 174 -12.01 11.93 5.93
C PHE A 174 -12.23 13.01 6.99
N PRO A 175 -11.64 12.90 8.19
CA PRO A 175 -11.73 13.95 9.19
C PRO A 175 -10.97 15.21 8.75
N ALA A 176 -11.27 16.33 9.40
CA ALA A 176 -10.66 17.61 9.11
C ALA A 176 -9.14 17.64 9.32
N GLU A 177 -8.61 16.78 10.22
CA GLU A 177 -7.18 16.64 10.48
C GLU A 177 -6.68 15.27 10.00
N LEU A 178 -5.61 15.28 9.19
CA LEU A 178 -4.97 14.08 8.68
C LEU A 178 -4.03 13.48 9.74
N THR A 179 -4.53 12.50 10.47
CA THR A 179 -3.75 11.74 11.45
C THR A 179 -2.98 10.58 10.79
N ALA A 180 -2.08 9.96 11.55
CA ALA A 180 -1.38 8.74 11.12
C ALA A 180 -2.34 7.62 10.68
N LYS A 181 -3.52 7.52 11.34
CA LYS A 181 -4.59 6.59 10.98
C LYS A 181 -5.13 6.81 9.56
N HIS A 182 -5.28 8.07 9.14
CA HIS A 182 -5.75 8.42 7.79
C HIS A 182 -4.70 8.15 6.73
N TYR A 183 -3.43 8.41 7.06
CA TYR A 183 -2.33 8.03 6.21
C TYR A 183 -2.31 6.51 5.99
N PHE A 184 -2.42 5.73 7.06
CA PHE A 184 -2.50 4.27 6.97
C PHE A 184 -3.68 3.80 6.12
N TRP A 185 -4.87 4.36 6.36
CA TRP A 185 -6.05 4.03 5.56
C TRP A 185 -5.83 4.32 4.07
N SER A 186 -5.25 5.47 3.73
CA SER A 186 -4.92 5.83 2.35
C SER A 186 -3.93 4.83 1.75
N MET A 187 -2.88 4.45 2.49
CA MET A 187 -1.91 3.45 2.06
C MET A 187 -2.55 2.07 1.87
N GLN A 188 -3.47 1.68 2.75
CA GLN A 188 -4.23 0.45 2.62
C GLN A 188 -5.13 0.46 1.37
N GLN A 189 -5.76 1.57 1.02
CA GLN A 189 -6.52 1.70 -0.23
C GLN A 189 -5.60 1.56 -1.45
N ILE A 190 -4.40 2.13 -1.40
CA ILE A 190 -3.40 2.02 -2.46
C ILE A 190 -2.94 0.57 -2.61
N THR A 191 -2.55 -0.10 -1.53
CA THR A 191 -2.10 -1.51 -1.58
C THR A 191 -3.20 -2.46 -2.03
N THR A 192 -4.44 -2.27 -1.59
CA THR A 192 -5.58 -3.05 -2.10
C THR A 192 -5.95 -2.72 -3.54
N SER A 193 -5.47 -1.61 -4.07
CA SER A 193 -5.59 -1.26 -5.50
C SER A 193 -4.44 -1.80 -6.34
N GLY A 194 -3.50 -2.52 -5.75
CA GLY A 194 -2.39 -3.18 -6.42
C GLY A 194 -1.12 -2.35 -6.53
N ILE A 195 -0.95 -1.29 -5.75
CA ILE A 195 0.17 -0.37 -5.88
C ILE A 195 0.98 -0.29 -4.59
N GLY A 196 2.24 -0.69 -4.70
CA GLY A 196 3.31 -0.35 -3.76
C GLY A 196 3.25 -1.02 -2.40
N SER A 197 4.36 -0.99 -1.74
CA SER A 197 4.53 -1.36 -0.34
C SER A 197 4.04 -0.24 0.58
N ILE A 198 3.49 -0.62 1.73
CA ILE A 198 3.17 0.34 2.79
C ILE A 198 4.48 0.93 3.32
N ASP A 199 4.60 2.25 3.30
CA ASP A 199 5.73 2.92 3.94
C ASP A 199 5.51 2.99 5.46
N TYR A 200 5.85 1.90 6.14
CA TYR A 200 5.75 1.78 7.59
C TYR A 200 6.65 2.77 8.34
N ARG A 201 7.80 3.15 7.74
CA ARG A 201 8.67 4.17 8.31
C ARG A 201 7.96 5.51 8.39
N ARG A 202 7.27 5.90 7.34
CA ARG A 202 6.51 7.14 7.31
C ARG A 202 5.32 7.13 8.28
N ILE A 203 4.64 5.97 8.45
CA ILE A 203 3.62 5.80 9.47
C ILE A 203 4.21 6.07 10.86
N TYR A 204 5.35 5.44 11.17
CA TYR A 204 6.05 5.65 12.43
C TYR A 204 6.45 7.13 12.62
N ASP A 205 7.04 7.74 11.60
CA ASP A 205 7.54 9.11 11.66
C ASP A 205 6.45 10.16 11.90
N ASN A 206 5.21 9.89 11.47
CA ASN A 206 4.04 10.75 11.66
C ASN A 206 3.14 10.35 12.85
N SER A 207 3.55 9.34 13.63
CA SER A 207 2.78 8.86 14.78
C SER A 207 3.18 9.56 16.08
N GLU A 208 2.25 9.65 17.01
CA GLU A 208 2.52 10.09 18.40
C GLU A 208 3.50 9.16 19.12
N ALA A 209 3.55 7.89 18.71
CA ALA A 209 4.45 6.89 19.23
C ALA A 209 5.92 7.30 19.12
N LYS A 210 6.32 8.00 18.04
CA LYS A 210 7.69 8.47 17.83
C LYS A 210 8.21 9.32 19.00
N ALA A 211 7.39 10.24 19.48
CA ALA A 211 7.76 11.11 20.62
C ALA A 211 7.90 10.29 21.92
N ALA A 212 6.97 9.36 22.17
CA ALA A 212 6.97 8.50 23.36
C ALA A 212 8.14 7.50 23.39
N ILE A 213 8.62 7.08 22.21
CA ILE A 213 9.68 6.07 22.04
C ILE A 213 11.07 6.71 22.00
N LYS A 214 11.18 8.03 21.75
CA LYS A 214 12.46 8.74 21.63
C LYS A 214 13.41 8.42 22.78
N GLY A 215 14.61 7.95 22.44
CA GLY A 215 15.66 7.56 23.41
C GLY A 215 15.46 6.20 24.09
N LYS A 216 14.34 5.48 23.82
CA LYS A 216 14.08 4.16 24.42
C LYS A 216 14.34 3.00 23.47
N ALA A 217 14.12 3.21 22.18
CA ALA A 217 14.33 2.22 21.11
C ALA A 217 14.63 2.92 19.79
N SER A 218 15.35 2.25 18.90
CA SER A 218 15.60 2.71 17.53
C SER A 218 14.56 2.10 16.59
N TYR A 219 14.08 2.85 15.62
CA TYR A 219 13.24 2.29 14.57
C TYR A 219 14.07 1.33 13.71
N LEU A 220 13.53 0.12 13.53
CA LEU A 220 14.05 -0.90 12.62
C LEU A 220 12.90 -1.43 11.75
N SER A 221 13.20 -1.78 10.50
CA SER A 221 12.29 -2.57 9.67
C SER A 221 12.28 -4.04 10.15
N LEU A 222 11.31 -4.85 9.71
CA LEU A 222 11.32 -6.29 10.02
C LEU A 222 12.56 -6.96 9.43
N ARG A 223 12.99 -6.55 8.25
CA ARG A 223 14.22 -7.03 7.61
C ARG A 223 15.46 -6.74 8.47
N ASP A 224 15.56 -5.52 9.03
CA ASP A 224 16.66 -5.19 9.94
C ASP A 224 16.61 -6.00 11.23
N VAL A 225 15.41 -6.33 11.75
CA VAL A 225 15.27 -7.19 12.93
C VAL A 225 15.73 -8.61 12.66
N LEU A 226 15.47 -9.13 11.44
CA LEU A 226 15.90 -10.47 11.04
C LEU A 226 17.43 -10.58 10.89
N ASP A 227 18.14 -9.46 10.72
CA ASP A 227 19.59 -9.44 10.65
C ASP A 227 20.20 -9.90 11.99
N PRO A 228 21.04 -10.94 12.01
CA PRO A 228 21.68 -11.46 13.22
C PRO A 228 22.47 -10.40 14.01
N ASP A 229 23.06 -9.42 13.34
CA ASP A 229 23.86 -8.35 13.96
C ASP A 229 23.02 -7.41 14.86
N ASN A 230 21.71 -7.49 14.77
CA ASN A 230 20.79 -6.70 15.59
C ASN A 230 20.29 -7.44 16.84
N GLU A 231 20.73 -8.67 17.09
CA GLU A 231 20.39 -9.39 18.31
C GLU A 231 20.81 -8.61 19.58
N GLY A 232 19.98 -8.68 20.62
CA GLY A 232 20.17 -7.97 21.87
C GLY A 232 19.80 -6.50 21.87
N ARG A 233 19.55 -5.90 20.71
CA ARG A 233 19.13 -4.50 20.60
C ARG A 233 17.66 -4.33 20.97
N ARG A 234 17.28 -3.09 21.29
CA ARG A 234 15.89 -2.68 21.51
C ARG A 234 15.39 -1.95 20.27
N ALA A 235 14.36 -2.50 19.65
CA ALA A 235 13.76 -1.99 18.43
C ALA A 235 12.38 -1.38 18.67
N ALA A 236 12.05 -0.37 17.89
CA ALA A 236 10.69 0.09 17.62
C ALA A 236 10.33 -0.36 16.20
N VAL A 237 9.28 -1.16 16.07
CA VAL A 237 8.83 -1.71 14.79
C VAL A 237 7.43 -1.22 14.50
N CYS A 238 7.17 -0.80 13.26
CA CYS A 238 5.84 -0.48 12.75
C CYS A 238 5.45 -1.54 11.72
N ALA A 239 4.41 -2.33 11.97
CA ALA A 239 4.03 -3.44 11.10
C ALA A 239 2.53 -3.76 11.20
N THR A 240 2.00 -4.49 10.22
CA THR A 240 0.63 -5.02 10.26
C THR A 240 0.61 -6.34 11.03
N VAL A 241 -0.35 -6.50 11.92
CA VAL A 241 -0.60 -7.78 12.62
C VAL A 241 -1.47 -8.66 11.72
N THR A 242 -0.93 -9.76 11.23
CA THR A 242 -1.67 -10.72 10.40
C THR A 242 -2.36 -11.78 11.23
N GLU A 243 -1.71 -12.23 12.31
CA GLU A 243 -2.24 -13.25 13.20
C GLU A 243 -1.93 -12.94 14.66
N THR A 244 -2.81 -13.44 15.55
CA THR A 244 -2.65 -13.38 17.00
C THR A 244 -2.94 -14.76 17.57
N ALA A 245 -2.08 -15.28 18.43
CA ALA A 245 -2.25 -16.58 19.07
C ALA A 245 -1.97 -16.49 20.58
N GLU A 246 -3.00 -16.69 21.40
CA GLU A 246 -2.84 -16.80 22.86
C GLU A 246 -2.33 -18.21 23.22
N ILE A 247 -1.26 -18.29 24.00
CA ILE A 247 -0.61 -19.54 24.40
C ILE A 247 -0.49 -19.58 25.93
N GLY A 248 -0.98 -20.65 26.53
CA GLY A 248 -0.83 -20.91 27.96
C GLY A 248 0.47 -21.66 28.26
N TYR A 249 1.14 -21.30 29.32
CA TYR A 249 2.32 -22.01 29.84
C TYR A 249 2.31 -22.05 31.37
N THR A 250 3.05 -22.99 31.95
CA THR A 250 3.28 -23.04 33.40
C THR A 250 4.64 -22.46 33.69
N ASP A 251 4.67 -21.41 34.50
CA ASP A 251 5.91 -20.77 34.93
C ASP A 251 6.71 -21.77 35.80
N LYS A 252 7.89 -22.11 35.35
CA LYS A 252 8.74 -23.12 36.01
C LYS A 252 9.22 -22.70 37.40
N THR A 253 9.21 -21.38 37.67
CA THR A 253 9.71 -20.83 38.94
C THR A 253 8.61 -20.73 40.00
N THR A 254 7.41 -20.31 39.54
CA THR A 254 6.26 -20.07 40.45
C THR A 254 5.23 -21.19 40.45
N GLY A 255 5.24 -22.07 39.45
CA GLY A 255 4.21 -23.08 39.21
C GLY A 255 2.86 -22.53 38.74
N GLU A 256 2.76 -21.24 38.53
CA GLU A 256 1.53 -20.57 38.10
C GLU A 256 1.29 -20.77 36.60
N ARG A 257 0.00 -20.91 36.25
CA ARG A 257 -0.42 -20.88 34.84
C ARG A 257 -0.49 -19.44 34.36
N LYS A 258 0.36 -19.10 33.41
CA LYS A 258 0.42 -17.79 32.75
C LYS A 258 0.11 -17.92 31.27
N LYS A 259 -0.24 -16.79 30.66
CA LYS A 259 -0.50 -16.69 29.23
C LYS A 259 0.42 -15.66 28.59
N PHE A 260 0.80 -15.91 27.36
CA PHE A 260 1.46 -14.93 26.50
C PHE A 260 0.77 -14.91 25.13
N CYS A 261 1.02 -13.90 24.34
CA CYS A 261 0.48 -13.83 22.98
C CYS A 261 1.61 -13.79 21.98
N LYS A 262 1.51 -14.61 20.93
CA LYS A 262 2.32 -14.48 19.72
C LYS A 262 1.57 -13.64 18.71
N LEU A 263 2.26 -12.66 18.14
CA LEU A 263 1.81 -11.89 16.99
C LEU A 263 2.64 -12.30 15.79
N THR A 264 2.01 -12.47 14.64
CA THR A 264 2.69 -12.49 13.36
C THR A 264 2.61 -11.09 12.77
N LEU A 265 3.76 -10.45 12.62
CA LEU A 265 3.91 -9.11 12.06
C LEU A 265 4.31 -9.22 10.61
N GLN A 266 3.73 -8.39 9.77
CA GLN A 266 4.03 -8.28 8.35
C GLN A 266 4.44 -6.87 7.98
N GLN A 267 5.55 -6.76 7.27
CA GLN A 267 6.01 -5.52 6.65
C GLN A 267 6.44 -5.85 5.22
N ASN A 268 5.61 -5.45 4.25
CA ASN A 268 5.75 -5.88 2.86
C ASN A 268 5.78 -7.42 2.73
N ASN A 269 6.89 -7.99 2.30
CA ASN A 269 7.10 -9.43 2.15
C ASN A 269 7.74 -10.09 3.39
N ASP A 270 8.23 -9.28 4.32
CA ASP A 270 8.88 -9.79 5.53
C ASP A 270 7.83 -10.16 6.58
N LEU A 271 7.98 -11.34 7.15
CA LEU A 271 7.18 -11.85 8.27
C LEU A 271 8.06 -12.04 9.49
N LEU A 272 7.59 -11.65 10.64
CA LEU A 272 8.31 -11.78 11.91
C LEU A 272 7.37 -12.16 13.05
N GLU A 273 7.81 -13.05 13.92
CA GLU A 273 7.12 -13.32 15.17
C GLU A 273 7.48 -12.29 16.26
N ALA A 274 6.45 -11.80 16.94
CA ALA A 274 6.62 -11.02 18.17
C ALA A 274 5.92 -11.74 19.33
N VAL A 275 6.67 -11.93 20.43
CA VAL A 275 6.16 -12.57 21.64
C VAL A 275 5.87 -11.51 22.68
N LEU A 276 4.59 -11.39 23.04
CA LEU A 276 4.13 -10.54 24.13
C LEU A 276 4.03 -11.38 25.39
N TRP A 277 5.07 -11.32 26.23
CA TRP A 277 5.16 -12.11 27.47
C TRP A 277 4.11 -11.71 28.49
N SER A 278 3.80 -12.60 29.42
CA SER A 278 2.69 -12.48 30.37
C SER A 278 2.63 -11.13 31.07
N ASP A 279 3.75 -10.58 31.55
CA ASP A 279 3.79 -9.31 32.27
C ASP A 279 3.32 -8.11 31.43
N PHE A 280 3.52 -8.17 30.14
CA PHE A 280 3.05 -7.17 29.17
C PHE A 280 1.64 -7.52 28.65
N TYR A 281 1.45 -8.79 28.30
CA TYR A 281 0.22 -9.27 27.68
C TYR A 281 -1.01 -9.10 28.58
N GLU A 282 -0.92 -9.44 29.87
CA GLU A 282 -2.06 -9.33 30.78
C GLU A 282 -2.57 -7.89 30.91
N VAL A 283 -1.69 -6.90 30.83
CA VAL A 283 -2.05 -5.47 30.87
C VAL A 283 -2.75 -5.04 29.60
N HIS A 284 -2.32 -5.56 28.44
CA HIS A 284 -2.79 -5.15 27.10
C HIS A 284 -3.74 -6.15 26.46
N ARG A 285 -4.25 -7.13 27.18
CA ARG A 285 -5.00 -8.27 26.63
C ARG A 285 -6.19 -7.86 25.79
N ALA A 286 -6.98 -6.90 26.24
CA ALA A 286 -8.16 -6.43 25.52
C ALA A 286 -7.78 -5.73 24.22
N GLU A 287 -6.69 -4.96 24.23
CA GLU A 287 -6.15 -4.27 23.04
C GLU A 287 -5.61 -5.27 22.05
N VAL A 288 -4.79 -6.22 22.51
CA VAL A 288 -4.14 -7.26 21.68
C VAL A 288 -5.18 -8.13 20.96
N ALA A 289 -6.31 -8.43 21.57
CA ALA A 289 -7.38 -9.20 20.95
C ALA A 289 -7.99 -8.52 19.69
N ALA A 290 -7.87 -7.21 19.60
CA ALA A 290 -8.39 -6.41 18.47
C ALA A 290 -7.32 -6.06 17.40
N LEU A 291 -6.09 -6.56 17.51
CA LEU A 291 -4.98 -6.15 16.66
C LEU A 291 -4.98 -6.79 15.27
N LYS A 292 -5.64 -7.92 15.08
CA LYS A 292 -5.62 -8.62 13.80
C LYS A 292 -6.08 -7.70 12.66
N GLY A 293 -5.26 -7.57 11.62
CA GLY A 293 -5.49 -6.70 10.47
C GLY A 293 -5.18 -5.21 10.73
N ARG A 294 -4.66 -4.86 11.90
CA ARG A 294 -4.29 -3.48 12.23
C ARG A 294 -2.79 -3.26 12.15
N VAL A 295 -2.39 -2.01 11.94
CA VAL A 295 -0.99 -1.61 12.09
C VAL A 295 -0.71 -1.27 13.53
N VAL A 296 0.41 -1.76 14.01
CA VAL A 296 0.90 -1.49 15.36
C VAL A 296 2.31 -0.90 15.31
N ILE A 297 2.63 -0.12 16.33
CA ILE A 297 3.99 0.29 16.64
C ILE A 297 4.32 -0.36 17.99
N LEU A 298 5.28 -1.28 17.97
CA LEU A 298 5.69 -2.06 19.14
C LEU A 298 7.15 -1.79 19.46
N THR A 299 7.46 -1.53 20.75
CA THR A 299 8.86 -1.58 21.22
C THR A 299 9.14 -2.93 21.86
N ALA A 300 10.22 -3.58 21.44
CA ALA A 300 10.58 -4.90 21.94
C ALA A 300 12.11 -5.12 21.86
N GLY A 301 12.60 -6.12 22.56
CA GLY A 301 13.98 -6.58 22.40
C GLY A 301 14.10 -7.63 21.32
N ILE A 302 15.16 -7.60 20.58
CA ILE A 302 15.49 -8.60 19.56
C ILE A 302 16.20 -9.77 20.23
N LYS A 303 15.70 -10.99 20.04
CA LYS A 303 16.31 -12.22 20.54
C LYS A 303 16.25 -13.30 19.48
N TYR A 304 17.32 -14.03 19.34
CA TYR A 304 17.33 -15.24 18.53
C TYR A 304 16.41 -16.30 19.15
N SER A 305 15.66 -16.99 18.32
CA SER A 305 14.77 -18.07 18.71
C SER A 305 15.21 -19.36 18.03
N ASP A 306 15.68 -20.33 18.80
CA ASP A 306 16.03 -21.66 18.28
C ASP A 306 14.84 -22.37 17.62
N PHE A 307 13.61 -22.05 18.06
CA PHE A 307 12.39 -22.63 17.50
C PHE A 307 12.09 -22.09 16.11
N SER A 308 12.24 -20.78 15.90
CA SER A 308 11.96 -20.12 14.61
C SER A 308 13.19 -20.11 13.69
N GLY A 309 14.38 -20.37 14.21
CA GLY A 309 15.65 -20.31 13.49
C GLY A 309 16.06 -18.90 13.06
N CYS A 310 15.47 -17.89 13.65
CA CYS A 310 15.70 -16.48 13.32
C CYS A 310 15.49 -15.57 14.54
N ASN A 311 15.83 -14.30 14.38
CA ASN A 311 15.52 -13.28 15.37
C ASN A 311 14.00 -13.07 15.50
N THR A 312 13.53 -12.85 16.73
CA THR A 312 12.14 -12.56 17.08
C THR A 312 12.09 -11.32 17.98
N LEU A 313 10.93 -10.67 18.03
CA LEU A 313 10.68 -9.57 18.94
C LEU A 313 10.09 -10.09 20.24
N ASN A 314 10.67 -9.65 21.38
CA ASN A 314 10.22 -10.06 22.69
C ASN A 314 9.84 -8.85 23.54
N SER A 315 8.61 -8.78 24.01
CA SER A 315 8.16 -7.69 24.86
C SER A 315 8.82 -7.75 26.24
N TYR A 316 9.00 -6.59 26.83
CA TYR A 316 9.35 -6.38 28.23
C TYR A 316 8.21 -5.69 28.94
N LYS A 317 8.20 -5.68 30.27
CA LYS A 317 7.23 -4.93 31.07
C LYS A 317 7.17 -3.45 30.69
N THR A 318 8.27 -2.88 30.22
CA THR A 318 8.39 -1.49 29.78
C THR A 318 8.23 -1.28 28.25
N SER A 319 7.82 -2.31 27.52
CA SER A 319 7.49 -2.17 26.11
C SER A 319 6.30 -1.26 25.92
N LEU A 320 6.22 -0.62 24.75
CA LEU A 320 5.11 0.26 24.36
C LEU A 320 4.42 -0.35 23.16
N LEU A 321 3.12 -0.30 23.16
CA LEU A 321 2.26 -0.74 22.06
C LEU A 321 1.33 0.42 21.71
N PHE A 322 1.28 0.77 20.44
CA PHE A 322 0.38 1.76 19.88
C PHE A 322 -0.34 1.13 18.69
N THR A 323 -1.63 1.33 18.61
CA THR A 323 -2.44 0.96 17.45
C THR A 323 -2.64 2.20 16.58
N VAL A 324 -2.38 2.05 15.27
CA VAL A 324 -2.53 3.13 14.28
C VAL A 324 -3.89 3.06 13.62
#